data_1ee6197b964e049e76ca6e75974f24a7
#
_entry.id   1ee6197b964e049e76ca6e75974f24a7
#
_cell.length_a   1.000
_cell.length_b   1.000
_cell.length_c   1.000
_cell.angle_alpha   90.00
_cell.angle_beta   90.00
_cell.angle_gamma   90.00
#
_symmetry.space_group_name_H-M   'P 1'
#
loop_
_entity.id
_entity.type
_entity.pdbx_description
1 polymer ?
#
loop_
_entity_poly.entity_id
_entity_poly.type
_entity_poly.pdbx_seq_one_letter_code
_entity_poly.pdbx_strand_id
1 'polypeptide(L)'
;MIRSYVVSKGAAADLRDITRYTVANWGEAQCRIYIADLEKAAEAVAKGEGVFKDMSSLLPGLRMASCGKHSIFCMPQTGAPSVILAILHERMDLMARLKSRLR
;
A
#
# COMPACT_ATOMS: atom_id res chain seq x y z
N MET A 1 -12.76 2.15 17.60
CA MET A 1 -12.14 3.09 16.65
C MET A 1 -12.25 2.53 15.23
N ILE A 2 -12.80 3.31 14.32
CA ILE A 2 -12.94 2.90 12.93
C ILE A 2 -11.61 3.12 12.21
N ARG A 3 -11.09 2.08 11.58
CA ARG A 3 -9.86 2.22 10.79
C ARG A 3 -10.16 2.98 9.50
N SER A 4 -9.20 3.78 9.05
CA SER A 4 -9.30 4.51 7.78
C SER A 4 -9.17 3.58 6.58
N TYR A 5 -8.57 2.41 6.76
CA TYR A 5 -8.35 1.45 5.69
C TYR A 5 -8.42 0.02 6.18
N VAL A 6 -8.65 -0.87 5.22
CA VAL A 6 -8.46 -2.33 5.37
C VAL A 6 -7.52 -2.79 4.26
N VAL A 7 -6.89 -3.93 4.43
CA VAL A 7 -6.00 -4.50 3.40
C VAL A 7 -6.67 -5.66 2.70
N SER A 8 -6.53 -5.72 1.38
CA SER A 8 -6.99 -6.88 0.61
C SER A 8 -6.12 -8.10 0.93
N LYS A 9 -6.56 -9.29 0.51
CA LYS A 9 -5.76 -10.50 0.67
C LYS A 9 -4.40 -10.36 -0.03
N GLY A 10 -4.38 -9.75 -1.21
CA GLY A 10 -3.15 -9.52 -1.95
C GLY A 10 -2.21 -8.56 -1.23
N ALA A 11 -2.75 -7.45 -0.69
CA ALA A 11 -1.94 -6.50 0.06
C ALA A 11 -1.41 -7.12 1.37
N ALA A 12 -2.20 -7.96 2.02
CA ALA A 12 -1.74 -8.68 3.21
C ALA A 12 -0.59 -9.62 2.88
N ALA A 13 -0.66 -10.30 1.73
CA ALA A 13 0.43 -11.15 1.24
C ALA A 13 1.67 -10.31 0.93
N ASP A 14 1.49 -9.14 0.30
CA ASP A 14 2.58 -8.21 0.04
C ASP A 14 3.29 -7.81 1.34
N LEU A 15 2.52 -7.48 2.38
CA LEU A 15 3.08 -7.12 3.69
C LEU A 15 3.87 -8.26 4.32
N ARG A 16 3.39 -9.49 4.21
CA ARG A 16 4.12 -10.66 4.72
C ARG A 16 5.47 -10.81 4.00
N ASP A 17 5.48 -10.65 2.69
CA ASP A 17 6.71 -10.74 1.90
C ASP A 17 7.68 -9.62 2.25
N ILE A 18 7.19 -8.39 2.41
CA ILE A 18 7.99 -7.22 2.81
C ILE A 18 8.60 -7.47 4.19
N THR A 19 7.81 -7.96 5.14
CA THR A 19 8.27 -8.27 6.50
C THR A 19 9.38 -9.31 6.48
N ARG A 20 9.16 -10.40 5.75
CA ARG A 20 10.14 -11.49 5.64
C ARG A 20 11.46 -11.00 5.05
N TYR A 21 11.37 -10.26 3.95
CA TYR A 21 12.56 -9.71 3.28
C TYR A 21 13.30 -8.72 4.19
N THR A 22 12.57 -7.83 4.85
CA THR A 22 13.17 -6.77 5.66
C THR A 22 13.85 -7.35 6.89
N VAL A 23 13.22 -8.33 7.56
CA VAL A 23 13.85 -9.01 8.69
C VAL A 23 15.13 -9.71 8.27
N ALA A 24 15.08 -10.43 7.14
CA ALA A 24 16.23 -11.20 6.66
C ALA A 24 17.42 -10.31 6.29
N ASN A 25 17.16 -9.11 5.78
CA ASN A 25 18.23 -8.22 5.27
C ASN A 25 18.63 -7.11 6.25
N TRP A 26 17.73 -6.68 7.13
CA TRP A 26 17.94 -5.49 7.96
C TRP A 26 17.63 -5.70 9.45
N GLY A 27 17.09 -6.87 9.81
CA GLY A 27 16.77 -7.20 11.19
C GLY A 27 15.38 -6.73 11.64
N GLU A 28 14.97 -7.22 12.82
CA GLU A 28 13.62 -6.98 13.35
C GLU A 28 13.36 -5.51 13.71
N ALA A 29 14.34 -4.84 14.29
CA ALA A 29 14.16 -3.44 14.71
C ALA A 29 13.89 -2.55 13.50
N GLN A 30 14.68 -2.71 12.44
CA GLN A 30 14.49 -1.94 11.20
C GLN A 30 13.17 -2.29 10.54
N CYS A 31 12.77 -3.57 10.60
CA CYS A 31 11.49 -4.00 10.05
C CYS A 31 10.32 -3.31 10.74
N ARG A 32 10.35 -3.19 12.06
CA ARG A 32 9.28 -2.51 12.81
C ARG A 32 9.15 -1.06 12.40
N ILE A 33 10.28 -0.38 12.20
CA ILE A 33 10.30 1.01 11.76
C ILE A 33 9.67 1.12 10.37
N TYR A 34 10.08 0.26 9.45
CA TYR A 34 9.60 0.30 8.07
C TYR A 34 8.09 -0.01 7.99
N ILE A 35 7.63 -1.01 8.71
CA ILE A 35 6.20 -1.36 8.73
C ILE A 35 5.38 -0.21 9.33
N ALA A 36 5.89 0.44 10.39
CA ALA A 36 5.21 1.61 10.97
C ALA A 36 5.10 2.74 9.95
N ASP A 37 6.14 2.97 9.15
CA ASP A 37 6.12 3.99 8.09
C ASP A 37 5.10 3.64 7.01
N LEU A 38 5.02 2.37 6.60
CA LEU A 38 4.02 1.90 5.64
C LEU A 38 2.60 2.11 6.18
N GLU A 39 2.37 1.81 7.45
CA GLU A 39 1.06 2.00 8.08
C GLU A 39 0.66 3.48 8.11
N LYS A 40 1.60 4.37 8.41
CA LYS A 40 1.34 5.83 8.39
C LYS A 40 1.00 6.30 6.98
N ALA A 41 1.73 5.81 5.97
CA ALA A 41 1.48 6.18 4.59
C ALA A 41 0.12 5.66 4.11
N ALA A 42 -0.24 4.44 4.50
CA ALA A 42 -1.54 3.85 4.18
C ALA A 42 -2.67 4.66 4.82
N GLU A 43 -2.51 5.06 6.07
CA GLU A 43 -3.48 5.90 6.78
C GLU A 43 -3.68 7.23 6.08
N ALA A 44 -2.60 7.89 5.70
CA ALA A 44 -2.67 9.19 5.04
C ALA A 44 -3.36 9.08 3.68
N VAL A 45 -2.96 8.13 2.84
CA VAL A 45 -3.55 7.99 1.50
C VAL A 45 -5.03 7.58 1.60
N ALA A 46 -5.39 6.79 2.58
CA ALA A 46 -6.77 6.38 2.80
C ALA A 46 -7.66 7.57 3.12
N LYS A 47 -7.13 8.55 3.86
CA LYS A 47 -7.84 9.78 4.22
C LYS A 47 -7.77 10.85 3.13
N GLY A 48 -7.01 10.64 2.07
CA GLY A 48 -6.76 11.65 1.07
C GLY A 48 -5.83 12.76 1.53
N GLU A 49 -4.97 12.46 2.49
CA GLU A 49 -3.98 13.38 3.07
C GLU A 49 -2.58 13.02 2.58
N GLY A 50 -1.66 13.96 2.76
CA GLY A 50 -0.28 13.76 2.34
C GLY A 50 -0.11 13.83 0.84
N VAL A 51 1.00 13.30 0.35
CA VAL A 51 1.33 13.32 -1.07
C VAL A 51 0.97 11.99 -1.69
N PHE A 52 0.09 12.01 -2.68
CA PHE A 52 -0.27 10.82 -3.45
C PHE A 52 -0.57 11.22 -4.89
N LYS A 53 -0.48 10.23 -5.77
CA LYS A 53 -0.78 10.42 -7.18
C LYS A 53 -2.17 9.89 -7.48
N ASP A 54 -2.94 10.67 -8.25
CA ASP A 54 -4.25 10.26 -8.74
C ASP A 54 -4.05 9.28 -9.90
N MET A 55 -4.57 8.07 -9.76
CA MET A 55 -4.47 7.00 -10.75
C MET A 55 -5.83 6.71 -11.37
N SER A 56 -6.73 7.69 -11.41
CA SER A 56 -8.10 7.51 -11.89
C SER A 56 -8.18 7.11 -13.37
N SER A 57 -7.15 7.39 -14.16
CA SER A 57 -7.10 6.93 -15.55
C SER A 57 -7.00 5.42 -15.65
N LEU A 58 -6.48 4.76 -14.64
CA LEU A 58 -6.38 3.30 -14.59
C LEU A 58 -7.62 2.67 -13.98
N LEU A 59 -8.07 3.23 -12.87
CA LEU A 59 -9.29 2.80 -12.17
C LEU A 59 -9.85 4.01 -11.43
N PRO A 60 -11.12 4.39 -11.66
CA PRO A 60 -11.69 5.60 -11.04
C PRO A 60 -11.52 5.63 -9.53
N GLY A 61 -10.93 6.70 -9.03
CA GLY A 61 -10.71 6.90 -7.61
C GLY A 61 -9.43 6.30 -7.04
N LEU A 62 -8.69 5.54 -7.84
CA LEU A 62 -7.46 4.89 -7.38
C LEU A 62 -6.39 5.93 -7.03
N ARG A 63 -5.70 5.71 -5.91
CA ARG A 63 -4.60 6.53 -5.42
C ARG A 63 -3.34 5.71 -5.25
N MET A 64 -2.18 6.33 -5.48
CA MET A 64 -0.89 5.70 -5.24
C MET A 64 -0.03 6.61 -4.36
N ALA A 65 0.46 6.08 -3.25
CA ALA A 65 1.39 6.79 -2.37
C ALA A 65 2.71 6.04 -2.32
N SER A 66 3.81 6.78 -2.27
CA SER A 66 5.14 6.18 -2.15
C SER A 66 5.59 6.19 -0.70
N CYS A 67 6.22 5.11 -0.28
CA CYS A 67 6.82 5.00 1.05
C CYS A 67 8.09 4.15 0.91
N GLY A 68 9.26 4.77 1.12
CA GLY A 68 10.53 4.08 0.93
C GLY A 68 10.64 3.54 -0.49
N LYS A 69 10.86 2.25 -0.60
CA LYS A 69 11.00 1.56 -1.89
C LYS A 69 9.69 0.96 -2.39
N HIS A 70 8.57 1.27 -1.75
CA HIS A 70 7.29 0.67 -2.08
C HIS A 70 6.25 1.70 -2.50
N SER A 71 5.31 1.26 -3.34
CA SER A 71 4.16 2.05 -3.74
C SER A 71 2.91 1.39 -3.18
N ILE A 72 2.07 2.19 -2.51
CA ILE A 72 0.83 1.75 -1.88
C ILE A 72 -0.33 2.17 -2.78
N PHE A 73 -1.11 1.21 -3.22
CA PHE A 73 -2.29 1.46 -4.07
C PHE A 73 -3.55 1.36 -3.22
N CYS A 74 -4.31 2.43 -3.20
CA CYS A 74 -5.46 2.59 -2.31
C CYS A 74 -6.71 2.94 -3.11
N MET A 75 -7.80 2.24 -2.82
CA MET A 75 -9.12 2.54 -3.39
C MET A 75 -10.04 3.02 -2.29
N PRO A 76 -10.37 4.32 -2.26
CA PRO A 76 -11.35 4.83 -1.32
C PRO A 76 -12.75 4.26 -1.59
N GLN A 77 -13.52 4.10 -0.52
CA GLN A 77 -14.91 3.63 -0.61
C GLN A 77 -15.83 4.62 0.11
N THR A 78 -17.01 4.81 -0.45
CA THR A 78 -18.03 5.66 0.18
C THR A 78 -18.66 4.90 1.33
N GLY A 79 -18.65 5.49 2.53
CA GLY A 79 -19.30 4.90 3.69
C GLY A 79 -18.62 3.68 4.28
N ALA A 80 -17.37 3.42 3.87
CA ALA A 80 -16.59 2.28 4.35
C ALA A 80 -15.11 2.64 4.34
N PRO A 81 -14.25 1.91 5.10
CA PRO A 81 -12.82 2.14 5.04
C PRO A 81 -12.27 1.94 3.62
N SER A 82 -11.25 2.72 3.27
CA SER A 82 -10.53 2.54 2.00
C SER A 82 -9.89 1.15 1.95
N VAL A 83 -9.69 0.62 0.75
CA VAL A 83 -9.04 -0.69 0.57
C VAL A 83 -7.63 -0.49 0.04
N ILE A 84 -6.64 -1.02 0.75
CA ILE A 84 -5.28 -1.10 0.22
C ILE A 84 -5.23 -2.33 -0.68
N LEU A 85 -5.09 -2.09 -1.98
CA LEU A 85 -5.14 -3.15 -2.99
C LEU A 85 -3.81 -3.86 -3.18
N ALA A 86 -2.71 -3.11 -3.05
CA ALA A 86 -1.37 -3.64 -3.31
C ALA A 86 -0.32 -2.76 -2.66
N ILE A 87 0.80 -3.39 -2.27
CA ILE A 87 2.00 -2.69 -1.80
C ILE A 87 3.15 -3.31 -2.58
N LEU A 88 3.61 -2.61 -3.62
CA LEU A 88 4.53 -3.17 -4.59
C LEU A 88 5.88 -2.44 -4.57
N HIS A 89 6.96 -3.22 -4.72
CA HIS A 89 8.31 -2.65 -4.77
C HIS A 89 8.49 -1.82 -6.04
N GLU A 90 9.20 -0.69 -5.94
CA GLU A 90 9.40 0.22 -7.07
C GLU A 90 10.12 -0.40 -8.26
N ARG A 91 10.87 -1.49 -8.05
CA ARG A 91 11.59 -2.21 -9.11
C ARG A 91 10.71 -3.15 -9.90
N MET A 92 9.50 -3.42 -9.42
CA MET A 92 8.55 -4.23 -10.17
C MET A 92 7.97 -3.41 -11.32
N ASP A 93 7.48 -4.10 -12.34
CA ASP A 93 6.62 -3.45 -13.33
C ASP A 93 5.28 -3.19 -12.64
N LEU A 94 5.16 -1.99 -12.06
CA LEU A 94 4.00 -1.63 -11.24
C LEU A 94 2.70 -1.72 -12.01
N MET A 95 2.71 -1.29 -13.28
CA MET A 95 1.50 -1.31 -14.10
C MET A 95 1.04 -2.74 -14.38
N ALA A 96 1.96 -3.61 -14.77
CA ALA A 96 1.63 -5.01 -15.04
C ALA A 96 1.15 -5.72 -13.78
N ARG A 97 1.83 -5.52 -12.65
CA ARG A 97 1.47 -6.12 -11.37
C ARG A 97 0.10 -5.64 -10.89
N LEU A 98 -0.14 -4.34 -10.99
CA LEU A 98 -1.40 -3.76 -10.56
C LEU A 98 -2.56 -4.24 -11.44
N LYS A 99 -2.38 -4.27 -12.76
CA LYS A 99 -3.40 -4.77 -13.67
C LYS A 99 -3.75 -6.23 -13.38
N SER A 100 -2.75 -7.05 -13.09
CA SER A 100 -2.96 -8.43 -12.70
C SER A 100 -3.78 -8.53 -11.40
N ARG A 101 -3.51 -7.65 -10.45
CA ARG A 101 -4.21 -7.60 -9.17
C ARG A 101 -5.67 -7.17 -9.31
N LEU A 102 -5.96 -6.31 -10.28
CA LEU A 102 -7.30 -5.75 -10.50
C LEU A 102 -8.23 -6.66 -11.31
N ARG A 103 -7.75 -7.76 -11.82
CA ARG A 103 -8.56 -8.73 -12.55
C ARG A 103 -9.53 -9.46 -11.65
#